data_30ddb8003cd7d8c04e63f7d5787de44d
#
_entry.id   30ddb8003cd7d8c04e63f7d5787de44d
#
_cell.length_a   1.000
_cell.length_b   1.000
_cell.length_c   1.000
_cell.angle_alpha   90.00
_cell.angle_beta   90.00
_cell.angle_gamma   90.00
#
_symmetry.space_group_name_H-M   'P 1'
#
loop_
_entity.id
_entity.type
_entity.pdbx_description
1 polymer ?
#
loop_
_entity_poly.entity_id
_entity_poly.type
_entity_poly.pdbx_seq_one_letter_code
_entity_poly.pdbx_strand_id
1 'polypeptide(L)'
;MSTLTFPSQQVGDFTITAISDGYLTASLDFLSNIDTSEASRMQRDAGQKEPAAVHINCYVVRGAGRTVLIDGGAGGFKQWGGHLKTNLVLAGIEPSTIDTILLTHAHPDHVGGLVNGAGQVTFPNAELVAHRREVKFWQDDGNLSRASERARGNFLIARQVFDAYGDKLRRFDEGQVLPGISAMPLPGHTDGHTGYVLESREQGLLVWGDVVHFPHIQIQRPDVSIAFDQDAPVAVTTRSRLLDRVSSEGLLVAGMHLGELGFARIRRTSGKYGLVYEAEG
;
A
#
# COMPACT_ATOMS: atom_id res chain seq x y z
N MET A 1 9.92 22.66 -20.51
CA MET A 1 9.31 21.37 -20.15
C MET A 1 9.31 21.34 -18.63
N SER A 2 8.16 21.32 -17.95
CA SER A 2 8.15 21.13 -16.51
C SER A 2 8.63 19.70 -16.26
N THR A 3 9.71 19.54 -15.52
CA THR A 3 10.14 18.25 -15.00
C THR A 3 9.02 17.71 -14.11
N LEU A 4 8.48 16.55 -14.44
CA LEU A 4 7.60 15.80 -13.54
C LEU A 4 8.41 15.54 -12.26
N THR A 5 8.01 16.15 -11.15
CA THR A 5 8.58 15.87 -9.83
C THR A 5 7.72 14.81 -9.16
N PHE A 6 8.37 13.78 -8.63
CA PHE A 6 7.71 12.72 -7.85
C PHE A 6 7.90 13.05 -6.36
N PRO A 7 6.83 13.02 -5.55
CA PRO A 7 6.94 13.28 -4.12
C PRO A 7 8.00 12.36 -3.48
N SER A 8 8.91 12.95 -2.71
CA SER A 8 10.02 12.22 -2.09
C SER A 8 10.27 12.70 -0.68
N GLN A 9 10.73 11.79 0.18
CA GLN A 9 11.13 12.08 1.55
C GLN A 9 12.51 11.48 1.83
N GLN A 10 13.31 12.20 2.60
CA GLN A 10 14.60 11.72 3.08
C GLN A 10 14.44 11.19 4.51
N VAL A 11 14.90 9.96 4.75
CA VAL A 11 14.93 9.31 6.08
C VAL A 11 16.35 8.82 6.32
N GLY A 12 17.18 9.65 6.94
CA GLY A 12 18.61 9.37 7.12
C GLY A 12 19.30 9.11 5.79
N ASP A 13 19.75 7.88 5.57
CA ASP A 13 20.43 7.44 4.34
C ASP A 13 19.48 6.92 3.26
N PHE A 14 18.16 6.88 3.53
CA PHE A 14 17.16 6.45 2.57
C PHE A 14 16.48 7.63 1.88
N THR A 15 16.33 7.54 0.57
CA THR A 15 15.42 8.38 -0.21
C THR A 15 14.20 7.54 -0.56
N ILE A 16 13.01 7.98 -0.16
CA ILE A 16 11.73 7.30 -0.41
C ILE A 16 10.94 8.14 -1.41
N THR A 17 10.63 7.58 -2.57
CA THR A 17 9.88 8.26 -3.63
C THR A 17 8.52 7.58 -3.82
N ALA A 18 7.44 8.36 -3.77
CA ALA A 18 6.10 7.88 -4.12
C ALA A 18 5.96 7.86 -5.64
N ILE A 19 5.61 6.71 -6.19
CA ILE A 19 5.38 6.51 -7.62
C ILE A 19 3.91 6.12 -7.80
N SER A 20 3.16 7.00 -8.46
CA SER A 20 1.75 6.72 -8.76
C SER A 20 1.62 5.59 -9.78
N ASP A 21 0.75 4.62 -9.49
CA ASP A 21 0.27 3.67 -10.50
C ASP A 21 -1.03 4.17 -11.18
N GLY A 22 -1.64 5.22 -10.64
CA GLY A 22 -2.93 5.78 -11.09
C GLY A 22 -4.03 5.59 -10.07
N TYR A 23 -5.22 5.21 -10.51
CA TYR A 23 -6.40 5.14 -9.66
C TYR A 23 -7.16 3.83 -9.87
N LEU A 24 -7.90 3.44 -8.84
CA LEU A 24 -9.03 2.52 -8.94
C LEU A 24 -10.32 3.24 -8.50
N THR A 25 -11.46 2.67 -8.85
CA THR A 25 -12.77 3.14 -8.35
C THR A 25 -13.32 2.12 -7.36
N ALA A 26 -13.60 2.56 -6.13
CA ALA A 26 -14.25 1.77 -5.10
C ALA A 26 -15.54 2.47 -4.67
N SER A 27 -16.69 1.81 -4.87
CA SER A 27 -17.98 2.38 -4.42
C SER A 27 -17.94 2.69 -2.93
N LEU A 28 -18.45 3.87 -2.56
CA LEU A 28 -18.61 4.23 -1.15
C LEU A 28 -19.64 3.32 -0.41
N ASP A 29 -20.45 2.56 -1.15
CA ASP A 29 -21.33 1.53 -0.59
C ASP A 29 -20.57 0.33 0.00
N PHE A 30 -19.28 0.21 -0.30
CA PHE A 30 -18.39 -0.77 0.32
C PHE A 30 -17.95 -0.39 1.73
N LEU A 31 -18.21 0.85 2.16
CA LEU A 31 -17.92 1.30 3.52
C LEU A 31 -19.02 0.85 4.48
N SER A 32 -18.63 0.45 5.68
CA SER A 32 -19.54 0.11 6.79
C SER A 32 -19.37 1.14 7.91
N ASN A 33 -20.39 1.31 8.74
CA ASN A 33 -20.47 2.28 9.84
C ASN A 33 -20.51 3.76 9.40
N ILE A 34 -20.88 4.01 8.15
CA ILE A 34 -21.10 5.35 7.59
C ILE A 34 -22.10 5.26 6.45
N ASP A 35 -22.97 6.27 6.32
CA ASP A 35 -23.88 6.35 5.18
C ASP A 35 -23.13 6.85 3.94
N THR A 36 -23.46 6.30 2.76
CA THR A 36 -22.85 6.68 1.47
C THR A 36 -22.94 8.19 1.21
N SER A 37 -24.05 8.83 1.60
CA SER A 37 -24.24 10.28 1.47
C SER A 37 -23.29 11.07 2.37
N GLU A 38 -23.05 10.63 3.60
CA GLU A 38 -22.07 11.21 4.52
C GLU A 38 -20.66 11.02 4.00
N ALA A 39 -20.30 9.79 3.61
CA ALA A 39 -18.99 9.47 3.03
C ALA A 39 -18.69 10.35 1.81
N SER A 40 -19.67 10.48 0.90
CA SER A 40 -19.53 11.31 -0.31
C SER A 40 -19.38 12.80 0.04
N ARG A 41 -20.08 13.29 1.07
CA ARG A 41 -19.92 14.67 1.54
C ARG A 41 -18.51 14.89 2.09
N MET A 42 -18.01 14.00 2.99
CA MET A 42 -16.67 14.10 3.55
C MET A 42 -15.58 14.16 2.48
N GLN A 43 -15.70 13.33 1.43
CA GLN A 43 -14.77 13.35 0.30
C GLN A 43 -14.83 14.69 -0.47
N ARG A 44 -16.03 15.20 -0.78
CA ARG A 44 -16.18 16.50 -1.45
C ARG A 44 -15.70 17.68 -0.62
N ASP A 45 -15.98 17.68 0.68
CA ASP A 45 -15.52 18.73 1.61
C ASP A 45 -13.99 18.75 1.71
N ALA A 46 -13.34 17.61 1.48
CA ALA A 46 -11.89 17.48 1.37
C ALA A 46 -11.34 17.80 -0.03
N GLY A 47 -12.18 18.26 -0.97
CA GLY A 47 -11.77 18.65 -2.31
C GLY A 47 -11.69 17.52 -3.34
N GLN A 48 -12.16 16.29 -2.99
CA GLN A 48 -12.15 15.17 -3.91
C GLN A 48 -13.24 15.33 -4.98
N LYS A 49 -12.82 15.55 -6.23
CA LYS A 49 -13.75 15.72 -7.38
C LYS A 49 -14.53 14.44 -7.67
N GLU A 50 -13.83 13.30 -7.56
CA GLU A 50 -14.37 11.95 -7.75
C GLU A 50 -14.36 11.21 -6.41
N PRO A 51 -15.44 11.27 -5.61
CA PRO A 51 -15.45 10.74 -4.24
C PRO A 51 -15.16 9.25 -4.11
N ALA A 52 -15.39 8.48 -5.17
CA ALA A 52 -15.13 7.03 -5.24
C ALA A 52 -13.75 6.67 -5.81
N ALA A 53 -12.97 7.66 -6.24
CA ALA A 53 -11.62 7.41 -6.73
C ALA A 53 -10.64 7.18 -5.57
N VAL A 54 -9.87 6.11 -5.69
CA VAL A 54 -8.82 5.74 -4.74
C VAL A 54 -7.49 5.73 -5.48
N HIS A 55 -6.55 6.56 -5.05
CA HIS A 55 -5.23 6.65 -5.66
C HIS A 55 -4.40 5.42 -5.29
N ILE A 56 -3.54 4.96 -6.19
CA ILE A 56 -2.62 3.84 -5.97
C ILE A 56 -1.19 4.37 -6.02
N ASN A 57 -0.50 4.34 -4.87
CA ASN A 57 0.93 4.60 -4.77
C ASN A 57 1.72 3.30 -4.62
N CYS A 58 2.91 3.29 -5.19
CA CYS A 58 3.99 2.38 -4.84
C CYS A 58 5.16 3.22 -4.35
N TYR A 59 6.05 2.66 -3.55
CA TYR A 59 7.17 3.43 -3.00
C TYR A 59 8.50 2.82 -3.43
N VAL A 60 9.40 3.65 -3.96
CA VAL A 60 10.78 3.24 -4.21
C VAL A 60 11.67 3.78 -3.09
N VAL A 61 12.38 2.88 -2.44
CA VAL A 61 13.36 3.19 -1.40
C VAL A 61 14.77 2.95 -1.97
N ARG A 62 15.57 4.01 -1.99
CA ARG A 62 17.00 3.94 -2.37
C ARG A 62 17.86 4.23 -1.16
N GLY A 63 18.82 3.39 -0.90
CA GLY A 63 19.78 3.53 0.21
C GLY A 63 20.47 2.20 0.51
N ALA A 64 21.52 2.22 1.28
CA ALA A 64 22.32 1.04 1.63
C ALA A 64 22.72 0.17 0.42
N GLY A 65 22.96 0.78 -0.75
CA GLY A 65 23.33 0.10 -1.98
C GLY A 65 22.20 -0.69 -2.66
N ARG A 66 20.94 -0.44 -2.30
CA ARG A 66 19.76 -1.14 -2.81
C ARG A 66 18.74 -0.21 -3.44
N THR A 67 17.92 -0.77 -4.34
CA THR A 67 16.71 -0.16 -4.88
C THR A 67 15.54 -1.09 -4.60
N VAL A 68 14.75 -0.73 -3.62
CA VAL A 68 13.63 -1.53 -3.12
C VAL A 68 12.32 -0.92 -3.60
N LEU A 69 11.42 -1.73 -4.12
CA LEU A 69 10.04 -1.34 -4.43
C LEU A 69 9.11 -1.86 -3.33
N ILE A 70 8.20 -1.04 -2.82
CA ILE A 70 7.14 -1.46 -1.91
C ILE A 70 5.83 -1.44 -2.71
N ASP A 71 5.26 -2.62 -2.91
CA ASP A 71 4.14 -2.99 -3.77
C ASP A 71 4.34 -2.71 -5.26
N GLY A 72 3.54 -3.36 -6.10
CA GLY A 72 3.68 -3.34 -7.55
C GLY A 72 2.54 -2.69 -8.31
N GLY A 73 1.57 -2.07 -7.63
CA GLY A 73 0.41 -1.47 -8.28
C GLY A 73 -0.55 -2.50 -8.88
N ALA A 74 -1.59 -2.00 -9.55
CA ALA A 74 -2.65 -2.82 -10.16
C ALA A 74 -2.27 -3.38 -11.55
N GLY A 75 -1.28 -2.75 -12.23
CA GLY A 75 -0.81 -3.21 -13.53
C GLY A 75 -1.87 -3.23 -14.64
N GLY A 76 -2.94 -2.45 -14.51
CA GLY A 76 -4.06 -2.43 -15.45
C GLY A 76 -5.15 -3.48 -15.16
N PHE A 77 -5.03 -4.25 -14.07
CA PHE A 77 -6.07 -5.20 -13.68
C PHE A 77 -7.42 -4.49 -13.52
N LYS A 78 -8.48 -5.01 -14.17
CA LYS A 78 -9.80 -4.37 -14.22
C LYS A 78 -9.77 -2.88 -14.65
N GLN A 79 -8.80 -2.46 -15.43
CA GLN A 79 -8.54 -1.08 -15.84
C GLN A 79 -8.12 -0.16 -14.68
N TRP A 80 -7.60 -0.73 -13.59
CA TRP A 80 -7.05 0.00 -12.45
C TRP A 80 -5.57 0.30 -12.67
N GLY A 81 -5.14 1.50 -12.38
CA GLY A 81 -3.74 1.90 -12.46
C GLY A 81 -3.05 1.55 -13.77
N GLY A 82 -1.89 0.92 -13.68
CA GLY A 82 -1.09 0.45 -14.82
C GLY A 82 -0.04 1.44 -15.30
N HIS A 83 0.20 2.50 -14.53
CA HIS A 83 1.18 3.55 -14.88
C HIS A 83 2.52 3.39 -14.14
N LEU A 84 2.64 2.47 -13.19
CA LEU A 84 3.84 2.31 -12.35
C LEU A 84 5.12 2.21 -13.19
N LYS A 85 5.16 1.32 -14.17
CA LYS A 85 6.36 1.10 -15.00
C LYS A 85 6.77 2.36 -15.76
N THR A 86 5.81 3.05 -16.35
CA THR A 86 6.05 4.31 -17.08
C THR A 86 6.55 5.40 -16.12
N ASN A 87 5.92 5.52 -14.95
CA ASN A 87 6.26 6.54 -13.96
C ASN A 87 7.62 6.25 -13.28
N LEU A 88 8.00 4.99 -13.10
CA LEU A 88 9.35 4.62 -12.67
C LEU A 88 10.41 5.16 -13.66
N VAL A 89 10.24 4.92 -14.95
CA VAL A 89 11.16 5.40 -15.98
C VAL A 89 11.22 6.94 -16.01
N LEU A 90 10.06 7.61 -15.90
CA LEU A 90 9.99 9.07 -15.81
C LEU A 90 10.68 9.63 -14.56
N ALA A 91 10.68 8.87 -13.45
CA ALA A 91 11.42 9.19 -12.23
C ALA A 91 12.92 8.83 -12.31
N GLY A 92 13.41 8.36 -13.46
CA GLY A 92 14.80 7.94 -13.65
C GLY A 92 15.12 6.61 -12.94
N ILE A 93 14.13 5.75 -12.78
CA ILE A 93 14.27 4.45 -12.13
C ILE A 93 14.00 3.35 -13.16
N GLU A 94 15.04 2.70 -13.64
CA GLU A 94 14.87 1.58 -14.54
C GLU A 94 14.33 0.36 -13.78
N PRO A 95 13.25 -0.32 -14.24
CA PRO A 95 12.69 -1.50 -13.59
C PRO A 95 13.70 -2.61 -13.30
N SER A 96 14.72 -2.74 -14.14
CA SER A 96 15.81 -3.72 -13.97
C SER A 96 16.77 -3.39 -12.82
N THR A 97 16.74 -2.17 -12.27
CA THR A 97 17.55 -1.78 -11.11
C THR A 97 16.91 -2.13 -9.78
N ILE A 98 15.62 -2.50 -9.77
CA ILE A 98 14.94 -2.94 -8.57
C ILE A 98 15.43 -4.35 -8.21
N ASP A 99 16.01 -4.48 -7.03
CA ASP A 99 16.59 -5.74 -6.53
C ASP A 99 15.68 -6.47 -5.54
N THR A 100 14.76 -5.75 -4.91
CA THR A 100 13.85 -6.31 -3.91
C THR A 100 12.48 -5.66 -4.03
N ILE A 101 11.42 -6.47 -3.93
CA ILE A 101 10.05 -6.00 -3.80
C ILE A 101 9.55 -6.44 -2.42
N LEU A 102 9.14 -5.47 -1.60
CA LEU A 102 8.48 -5.72 -0.32
C LEU A 102 6.96 -5.64 -0.54
N LEU A 103 6.25 -6.72 -0.29
CA LEU A 103 4.80 -6.77 -0.47
C LEU A 103 4.10 -6.51 0.85
N THR A 104 3.21 -5.51 0.89
CA THR A 104 2.37 -5.26 2.07
C THR A 104 1.31 -6.33 2.22
N HIS A 105 0.63 -6.68 1.13
CA HIS A 105 -0.35 -7.76 1.02
C HIS A 105 -0.64 -8.05 -0.46
N ALA A 106 -1.40 -9.13 -0.76
CA ALA A 106 -1.53 -9.59 -2.14
C ALA A 106 -2.91 -9.28 -2.78
N HIS A 107 -3.52 -8.13 -2.49
CA HIS A 107 -4.64 -7.65 -3.29
C HIS A 107 -4.19 -7.19 -4.69
N PRO A 108 -5.11 -7.19 -5.68
CA PRO A 108 -4.75 -6.94 -7.08
C PRO A 108 -4.05 -5.62 -7.36
N ASP A 109 -4.38 -4.57 -6.62
CA ASP A 109 -3.79 -3.23 -6.75
C ASP A 109 -2.41 -3.09 -6.09
N HIS A 110 -1.90 -4.17 -5.48
CA HIS A 110 -0.55 -4.29 -4.92
C HIS A 110 0.33 -5.28 -5.67
N VAL A 111 -0.29 -6.30 -6.28
CA VAL A 111 0.48 -7.36 -6.98
C VAL A 111 0.30 -7.34 -8.50
N GLY A 112 -0.74 -6.69 -9.02
CA GLY A 112 -1.12 -6.81 -10.44
C GLY A 112 -0.03 -6.36 -11.41
N GLY A 113 0.74 -5.34 -11.07
CA GLY A 113 1.84 -4.86 -11.89
C GLY A 113 3.15 -5.67 -11.76
N LEU A 114 3.21 -6.65 -10.86
CA LEU A 114 4.40 -7.49 -10.69
C LEU A 114 4.59 -8.52 -11.81
N VAL A 115 3.54 -8.80 -12.56
CA VAL A 115 3.58 -9.63 -13.78
C VAL A 115 2.98 -8.88 -14.96
N ASN A 116 3.48 -9.15 -16.15
CA ASN A 116 2.93 -8.59 -17.38
C ASN A 116 1.80 -9.47 -17.94
N GLY A 117 1.13 -9.01 -19.01
CA GLY A 117 0.04 -9.75 -19.65
C GLY A 117 0.43 -11.13 -20.23
N ALA A 118 1.72 -11.43 -20.34
CA ALA A 118 2.25 -12.74 -20.73
C ALA A 118 2.59 -13.62 -19.49
N GLY A 119 2.31 -13.16 -18.28
CA GLY A 119 2.62 -13.87 -17.04
C GLY A 119 4.09 -13.85 -16.63
N GLN A 120 4.89 -13.01 -17.26
CA GLN A 120 6.32 -12.87 -16.93
C GLN A 120 6.50 -11.78 -15.87
N VAL A 121 7.50 -11.94 -14.99
CA VAL A 121 7.83 -10.94 -13.98
C VAL A 121 8.20 -9.59 -14.60
N THR A 122 7.65 -8.51 -14.07
CA THR A 122 7.91 -7.15 -14.53
C THR A 122 9.29 -6.66 -14.07
N PHE A 123 9.76 -7.15 -12.92
CA PHE A 123 11.04 -6.77 -12.29
C PHE A 123 11.99 -7.98 -12.25
N PRO A 124 12.72 -8.24 -13.34
CA PRO A 124 13.41 -9.54 -13.55
C PRO A 124 14.56 -9.80 -12.57
N ASN A 125 15.14 -8.75 -11.97
CA ASN A 125 16.25 -8.89 -11.05
C ASN A 125 15.82 -8.90 -9.57
N ALA A 126 14.54 -8.62 -9.29
CA ALA A 126 14.03 -8.51 -7.94
C ALA A 126 13.71 -9.88 -7.31
N GLU A 127 14.00 -10.02 -6.02
CA GLU A 127 13.31 -10.97 -5.16
C GLU A 127 11.96 -10.38 -4.72
N LEU A 128 10.93 -11.21 -4.55
CA LEU A 128 9.65 -10.83 -3.94
C LEU A 128 9.62 -11.29 -2.49
N VAL A 129 9.45 -10.35 -1.58
CA VAL A 129 9.45 -10.60 -0.13
C VAL A 129 8.04 -10.39 0.41
N ALA A 130 7.42 -11.43 0.95
CA ALA A 130 6.05 -11.41 1.43
C ALA A 130 5.91 -12.12 2.77
N HIS A 131 4.97 -11.67 3.59
CA HIS A 131 4.67 -12.32 4.85
C HIS A 131 4.16 -13.76 4.62
N ARG A 132 4.63 -14.74 5.43
CA ARG A 132 4.28 -16.16 5.26
C ARG A 132 2.78 -16.40 5.31
N ARG A 133 2.02 -15.71 6.19
CA ARG A 133 0.57 -15.86 6.32
C ARG A 133 -0.13 -15.38 5.05
N GLU A 134 0.35 -14.28 4.45
CA GLU A 134 -0.18 -13.74 3.20
C GLU A 134 -0.07 -14.78 2.08
N VAL A 135 1.12 -15.30 1.84
CA VAL A 135 1.35 -16.33 0.82
C VAL A 135 0.52 -17.58 1.10
N LYS A 136 0.47 -18.04 2.36
CA LYS A 136 -0.32 -19.21 2.76
C LYS A 136 -1.81 -19.02 2.49
N PHE A 137 -2.36 -17.85 2.81
CA PHE A 137 -3.78 -17.56 2.62
C PHE A 137 -4.19 -17.65 1.14
N TRP A 138 -3.45 -16.98 0.26
CA TRP A 138 -3.78 -16.92 -1.17
C TRP A 138 -3.47 -18.20 -1.93
N GLN A 139 -2.52 -19.02 -1.47
CA GLN A 139 -2.20 -20.31 -2.07
C GLN A 139 -3.06 -21.47 -1.53
N ASP A 140 -3.93 -21.24 -0.53
CA ASP A 140 -4.80 -22.27 0.03
C ASP A 140 -6.02 -22.54 -0.86
N ASP A 141 -6.16 -23.78 -1.34
CA ASP A 141 -7.27 -24.18 -2.20
C ASP A 141 -8.62 -24.16 -1.49
N GLY A 142 -8.63 -24.42 -0.18
CA GLY A 142 -9.82 -24.30 0.65
C GLY A 142 -10.33 -22.86 0.70
N ASN A 143 -9.42 -21.87 0.83
CA ASN A 143 -9.78 -20.45 0.80
C ASN A 143 -10.32 -20.07 -0.60
N LEU A 144 -9.63 -20.48 -1.67
CA LEU A 144 -10.10 -20.24 -3.04
C LEU A 144 -11.49 -20.85 -3.29
N SER A 145 -11.76 -22.05 -2.81
CA SER A 145 -13.04 -22.73 -3.02
C SER A 145 -14.21 -22.03 -2.33
N ARG A 146 -13.96 -21.38 -1.19
CA ARG A 146 -14.95 -20.61 -0.43
C ARG A 146 -15.05 -19.15 -0.87
N ALA A 147 -14.14 -18.69 -1.73
CA ALA A 147 -14.11 -17.31 -2.18
C ALA A 147 -15.38 -16.95 -2.98
N SER A 148 -15.92 -15.76 -2.73
CA SER A 148 -16.97 -15.20 -3.56
C SER A 148 -16.49 -15.03 -5.01
N GLU A 149 -17.41 -14.95 -5.96
CA GLU A 149 -17.08 -14.72 -7.37
C GLU A 149 -16.17 -13.49 -7.55
N ARG A 150 -16.47 -12.41 -6.81
CA ARG A 150 -15.66 -11.18 -6.81
C ARG A 150 -14.25 -11.43 -6.30
N ALA A 151 -14.09 -12.19 -5.23
CA ALA A 151 -12.78 -12.44 -4.59
C ALA A 151 -11.94 -13.47 -5.35
N ARG A 152 -12.56 -14.36 -6.13
CA ARG A 152 -11.88 -15.40 -6.88
C ARG A 152 -10.81 -14.85 -7.82
N GLY A 153 -11.08 -13.72 -8.49
CA GLY A 153 -10.11 -13.02 -9.33
C GLY A 153 -8.86 -12.56 -8.57
N ASN A 154 -9.02 -12.17 -7.30
CA ASN A 154 -7.90 -11.75 -6.46
C ASN A 154 -6.99 -12.95 -6.13
N PHE A 155 -7.56 -14.14 -5.86
CA PHE A 155 -6.78 -15.36 -5.66
C PHE A 155 -5.97 -15.72 -6.91
N LEU A 156 -6.58 -15.65 -8.10
CA LEU A 156 -5.92 -16.04 -9.35
C LEU A 156 -4.71 -15.15 -9.63
N ILE A 157 -4.83 -13.82 -9.47
CA ILE A 157 -3.70 -12.92 -9.73
C ILE A 157 -2.61 -13.06 -8.67
N ALA A 158 -2.95 -13.21 -7.38
CA ALA A 158 -1.97 -13.42 -6.32
C ALA A 158 -1.16 -14.71 -6.56
N ARG A 159 -1.84 -15.82 -6.91
CA ARG A 159 -1.20 -17.09 -7.26
C ARG A 159 -0.30 -16.96 -8.47
N GLN A 160 -0.78 -16.33 -9.55
CA GLN A 160 0.02 -16.10 -10.75
C GLN A 160 1.33 -15.35 -10.43
N VAL A 161 1.26 -14.34 -9.57
CA VAL A 161 2.44 -13.58 -9.14
C VAL A 161 3.39 -14.46 -8.33
N PHE A 162 2.88 -15.17 -7.31
CA PHE A 162 3.73 -16.03 -6.47
C PHE A 162 4.39 -17.15 -7.27
N ASP A 163 3.66 -17.74 -8.22
CA ASP A 163 4.19 -18.79 -9.11
C ASP A 163 5.23 -18.24 -10.09
N ALA A 164 5.02 -17.03 -10.64
CA ALA A 164 5.97 -16.38 -11.54
C ALA A 164 7.30 -16.02 -10.85
N TYR A 165 7.26 -15.62 -9.57
CA TYR A 165 8.48 -15.38 -8.79
C TYR A 165 9.15 -16.66 -8.31
N GLY A 166 8.41 -17.75 -8.11
CA GLY A 166 8.96 -19.07 -7.80
C GLY A 166 10.03 -19.05 -6.72
N ASP A 167 11.26 -19.45 -7.05
CA ASP A 167 12.40 -19.49 -6.12
C ASP A 167 12.86 -18.09 -5.65
N LYS A 168 12.45 -17.01 -6.34
CA LYS A 168 12.69 -15.63 -5.91
C LYS A 168 11.65 -15.12 -4.91
N LEU A 169 10.65 -15.93 -4.53
CA LEU A 169 9.69 -15.60 -3.47
C LEU A 169 10.27 -15.94 -2.11
N ARG A 170 10.75 -14.93 -1.40
CA ARG A 170 11.21 -15.05 -0.01
C ARG A 170 10.07 -14.76 0.96
N ARG A 171 9.81 -15.70 1.88
CA ARG A 171 8.80 -15.57 2.92
C ARG A 171 9.46 -15.16 4.23
N PHE A 172 8.81 -14.25 4.97
CA PHE A 172 9.23 -13.86 6.31
C PHE A 172 8.08 -14.00 7.31
N ASP A 173 8.37 -13.97 8.59
CA ASP A 173 7.38 -14.02 9.68
C ASP A 173 7.34 -12.68 10.43
N GLU A 174 8.47 -12.20 10.97
CA GLU A 174 8.57 -10.97 11.76
C GLU A 174 10.00 -10.39 11.69
N GLY A 175 10.14 -9.15 12.15
CA GLY A 175 11.43 -8.51 12.37
C GLY A 175 11.99 -7.78 11.15
N GLN A 176 13.31 -7.63 11.13
CA GLN A 176 14.01 -6.91 10.08
C GLN A 176 14.04 -7.73 8.79
N VAL A 177 13.52 -7.14 7.70
CA VAL A 177 13.46 -7.78 6.38
C VAL A 177 14.64 -7.40 5.49
N LEU A 178 15.16 -6.17 5.67
CA LEU A 178 16.35 -5.62 5.05
C LEU A 178 17.07 -4.69 6.04
N PRO A 179 18.35 -4.39 5.85
CA PRO A 179 19.05 -3.40 6.69
C PRO A 179 18.28 -2.07 6.73
N GLY A 180 17.90 -1.63 7.93
CA GLY A 180 17.13 -0.40 8.16
C GLY A 180 15.64 -0.47 7.80
N ILE A 181 15.12 -1.65 7.40
CA ILE A 181 13.71 -1.85 7.10
C ILE A 181 13.18 -3.05 7.89
N SER A 182 12.21 -2.81 8.75
CA SER A 182 11.55 -3.81 9.60
C SER A 182 10.08 -3.98 9.25
N ALA A 183 9.60 -5.21 9.30
CA ALA A 183 8.19 -5.53 9.13
C ALA A 183 7.40 -5.22 10.40
N MET A 184 6.23 -4.59 10.23
CA MET A 184 5.25 -4.34 11.28
C MET A 184 3.94 -5.05 10.92
N PRO A 185 3.52 -6.08 11.66
CA PRO A 185 2.23 -6.73 11.43
C PRO A 185 1.07 -5.74 11.63
N LEU A 186 0.21 -5.63 10.63
CA LEU A 186 -0.99 -4.76 10.64
C LEU A 186 -2.22 -5.56 10.19
N PRO A 187 -2.61 -6.63 10.92
CA PRO A 187 -3.63 -7.57 10.48
C PRO A 187 -5.01 -6.96 10.42
N GLY A 188 -5.91 -7.60 9.65
CA GLY A 188 -7.33 -7.29 9.56
C GLY A 188 -7.76 -7.02 8.13
N HIS A 189 -7.04 -6.16 7.39
CA HIS A 189 -7.27 -5.98 5.97
C HIS A 189 -6.98 -7.31 5.22
N THR A 190 -5.81 -7.90 5.47
CA THR A 190 -5.55 -9.33 5.28
C THR A 190 -4.87 -9.90 6.52
N ASP A 191 -4.83 -11.26 6.67
CA ASP A 191 -4.19 -11.91 7.82
C ASP A 191 -2.68 -11.66 7.87
N GLY A 192 -2.05 -11.58 6.69
CA GLY A 192 -0.62 -11.31 6.55
C GLY A 192 -0.26 -9.86 6.24
N HIS A 193 -1.23 -8.92 6.31
CA HIS A 193 -0.98 -7.52 5.99
C HIS A 193 0.12 -6.91 6.85
N THR A 194 1.10 -6.30 6.18
CA THR A 194 2.35 -5.83 6.77
C THR A 194 2.64 -4.40 6.38
N GLY A 195 2.93 -3.56 7.36
CA GLY A 195 3.60 -2.28 7.15
C GLY A 195 5.12 -2.43 7.20
N TYR A 196 5.83 -1.44 6.70
CA TYR A 196 7.30 -1.41 6.73
C TYR A 196 7.77 -0.14 7.42
N VAL A 197 8.54 -0.32 8.50
CA VAL A 197 9.21 0.76 9.23
C VAL A 197 10.59 0.93 8.63
N LEU A 198 10.86 2.11 8.10
CA LEU A 198 12.17 2.52 7.59
C LEU A 198 12.83 3.39 8.65
N GLU A 199 14.03 3.03 9.09
CA GLU A 199 14.77 3.75 10.13
C GLU A 199 16.23 3.93 9.73
N SER A 200 16.70 5.17 9.77
CA SER A 200 18.11 5.53 9.58
C SER A 200 18.42 6.84 10.29
N ARG A 201 19.58 6.94 10.97
CA ARG A 201 20.07 8.15 11.65
C ARG A 201 19.02 8.84 12.53
N GLU A 202 18.33 8.08 13.37
CA GLU A 202 17.28 8.55 14.29
C GLU A 202 16.04 9.14 13.60
N GLN A 203 15.91 8.97 12.30
CA GLN A 203 14.72 9.32 11.53
C GLN A 203 13.93 8.07 11.16
N GLY A 204 12.61 8.19 11.06
CA GLY A 204 11.72 7.08 10.77
C GLY A 204 10.55 7.46 9.87
N LEU A 205 10.12 6.49 9.07
CA LEU A 205 8.92 6.54 8.25
C LEU A 205 8.24 5.18 8.28
N LEU A 206 6.91 5.19 8.34
CA LEU A 206 6.11 3.98 8.25
C LEU A 206 5.34 3.94 6.93
N VAL A 207 5.59 2.93 6.11
CA VAL A 207 4.69 2.56 5.01
C VAL A 207 3.64 1.62 5.59
N TRP A 208 2.37 2.05 5.67
CA TRP A 208 1.34 1.33 6.42
C TRP A 208 0.39 0.47 5.58
N GLY A 209 0.64 0.36 4.25
CA GLY A 209 -0.22 -0.43 3.33
C GLY A 209 -1.66 0.10 3.32
N ASP A 210 -2.60 -0.82 3.44
CA ASP A 210 -4.05 -0.60 3.34
C ASP A 210 -4.77 -0.52 4.70
N VAL A 211 -4.10 0.05 5.69
CA VAL A 211 -4.78 0.43 6.94
C VAL A 211 -5.87 1.48 6.67
N VAL A 212 -5.68 2.30 5.62
CA VAL A 212 -6.59 3.37 5.20
C VAL A 212 -6.73 3.37 3.68
N HIS A 213 -7.98 3.33 3.18
CA HIS A 213 -8.32 3.43 1.73
C HIS A 213 -8.87 4.80 1.37
N PHE A 214 -9.72 5.34 2.22
CA PHE A 214 -10.32 6.68 2.09
C PHE A 214 -9.80 7.57 3.23
N PRO A 215 -8.65 8.24 3.05
CA PRO A 215 -7.96 8.95 4.14
C PRO A 215 -8.82 10.05 4.76
N HIS A 216 -9.61 10.77 3.96
CA HIS A 216 -10.48 11.83 4.47
C HIS A 216 -11.68 11.31 5.28
N ILE A 217 -12.00 10.01 5.18
CA ILE A 217 -13.05 9.36 5.96
C ILE A 217 -12.42 8.58 7.13
N GLN A 218 -11.60 7.57 6.84
CA GLN A 218 -11.15 6.58 7.81
C GLN A 218 -10.16 7.11 8.85
N ILE A 219 -9.49 8.22 8.57
CA ILE A 219 -8.66 8.91 9.58
C ILE A 219 -9.54 9.63 10.59
N GLN A 220 -10.61 10.31 10.15
CA GLN A 220 -11.54 11.00 11.04
C GLN A 220 -12.51 10.03 11.75
N ARG A 221 -12.83 8.91 11.08
CA ARG A 221 -13.75 7.86 11.51
C ARG A 221 -13.04 6.50 11.43
N PRO A 222 -12.13 6.18 12.38
CA PRO A 222 -11.38 4.92 12.36
C PRO A 222 -12.25 3.66 12.45
N ASP A 223 -13.49 3.82 12.93
CA ASP A 223 -14.51 2.79 13.02
C ASP A 223 -15.10 2.38 11.66
N VAL A 224 -14.88 3.18 10.61
CA VAL A 224 -15.35 2.86 9.26
C VAL A 224 -14.46 1.79 8.64
N SER A 225 -15.05 0.62 8.34
CA SER A 225 -14.40 -0.49 7.63
C SER A 225 -14.81 -0.52 6.16
N ILE A 226 -14.14 -1.37 5.38
CA ILE A 226 -14.44 -1.54 3.95
C ILE A 226 -14.66 -3.03 3.64
N ALA A 227 -15.51 -3.33 2.67
CA ALA A 227 -15.86 -4.70 2.26
C ALA A 227 -14.67 -5.53 1.71
N PHE A 228 -13.48 -4.94 1.63
CA PHE A 228 -12.24 -5.62 1.27
C PHE A 228 -11.47 -6.16 2.49
N ASP A 229 -11.81 -5.69 3.71
CA ASP A 229 -11.23 -6.19 4.94
C ASP A 229 -11.65 -7.65 5.16
N GLN A 230 -10.68 -8.57 5.32
CA GLN A 230 -10.93 -9.98 5.63
C GLN A 230 -11.53 -10.14 7.04
N ASP A 231 -11.07 -9.30 7.98
CA ASP A 231 -11.56 -9.21 9.35
C ASP A 231 -11.76 -7.73 9.73
N ALA A 232 -12.96 -7.22 9.46
CA ALA A 232 -13.29 -5.80 9.68
C ALA A 232 -13.11 -5.34 11.15
N PRO A 233 -13.53 -6.08 12.19
CA PRO A 233 -13.23 -5.74 13.59
C PRO A 233 -11.74 -5.62 13.90
N VAL A 234 -10.93 -6.54 13.39
CA VAL A 234 -9.47 -6.50 13.56
C VAL A 234 -8.88 -5.33 12.79
N ALA A 235 -9.31 -5.05 11.54
CA ALA A 235 -8.86 -3.91 10.75
C ALA A 235 -9.14 -2.57 11.45
N VAL A 236 -10.35 -2.40 12.00
CA VAL A 236 -10.73 -1.22 12.80
C VAL A 236 -9.83 -1.06 14.03
N THR A 237 -9.56 -2.16 14.74
CA THR A 237 -8.69 -2.15 15.93
C THR A 237 -7.25 -1.79 15.55
N THR A 238 -6.72 -2.39 14.48
CA THR A 238 -5.38 -2.12 13.95
C THR A 238 -5.25 -0.64 13.54
N ARG A 239 -6.22 -0.13 12.77
CA ARG A 239 -6.26 1.27 12.34
C ARG A 239 -6.29 2.23 13.53
N SER A 240 -7.16 2.00 14.49
CA SER A 240 -7.30 2.87 15.67
C SER A 240 -6.01 2.94 16.48
N ARG A 241 -5.38 1.78 16.77
CA ARG A 241 -4.10 1.71 17.48
C ARG A 241 -2.98 2.37 16.71
N LEU A 242 -2.95 2.17 15.39
CA LEU A 242 -1.91 2.76 14.54
C LEU A 242 -2.04 4.28 14.49
N LEU A 243 -3.26 4.82 14.32
CA LEU A 243 -3.49 6.27 14.31
C LEU A 243 -3.12 6.91 15.66
N ASP A 244 -3.43 6.25 16.80
CA ASP A 244 -2.97 6.70 18.12
C ASP A 244 -1.43 6.76 18.17
N ARG A 245 -0.75 5.70 17.74
CA ARG A 245 0.71 5.61 17.75
C ARG A 245 1.35 6.68 16.87
N VAL A 246 1.01 6.72 15.58
CA VAL A 246 1.66 7.64 14.63
C VAL A 246 1.40 9.10 14.97
N SER A 247 0.23 9.42 15.56
CA SER A 247 -0.09 10.79 16.00
C SER A 247 0.66 11.19 17.27
N SER A 248 0.89 10.27 18.21
CA SER A 248 1.63 10.53 19.45
C SER A 248 3.13 10.62 19.21
N GLU A 249 3.68 9.79 18.33
CA GLU A 249 5.10 9.77 17.97
C GLU A 249 5.44 10.85 16.91
N GLY A 250 4.44 11.49 16.28
CA GLY A 250 4.64 12.43 15.18
C GLY A 250 5.29 11.78 13.96
N LEU A 251 5.09 10.47 13.78
CA LEU A 251 5.75 9.68 12.74
C LEU A 251 5.27 10.09 11.35
N LEU A 252 6.20 10.19 10.41
CA LEU A 252 5.88 10.33 8.99
C LEU A 252 5.30 9.01 8.47
N VAL A 253 4.19 9.08 7.75
CA VAL A 253 3.53 7.91 7.18
C VAL A 253 3.46 8.01 5.66
N ALA A 254 3.53 6.86 5.03
CA ALA A 254 3.30 6.63 3.62
C ALA A 254 2.24 5.54 3.47
N GLY A 255 1.33 5.66 2.51
CA GLY A 255 0.25 4.70 2.33
C GLY A 255 -0.20 4.63 0.88
N MET A 256 -0.58 3.43 0.44
CA MET A 256 -0.90 3.20 -0.95
C MET A 256 -2.05 4.08 -1.45
N HIS A 257 -2.94 4.47 -0.54
CA HIS A 257 -4.14 5.27 -0.85
C HIS A 257 -4.13 6.68 -0.22
N LEU A 258 -2.95 7.22 0.13
CA LEU A 258 -2.83 8.59 0.69
C LEU A 258 -2.94 9.73 -0.35
N GLY A 259 -3.40 9.43 -1.58
CA GLY A 259 -3.51 10.42 -2.64
C GLY A 259 -2.17 10.71 -3.32
N GLU A 260 -2.15 11.74 -4.20
CA GLU A 260 -1.01 12.02 -5.09
C GLU A 260 0.27 12.42 -4.35
N LEU A 261 0.17 13.01 -3.17
CA LEU A 261 1.34 13.41 -2.38
C LEU A 261 2.01 12.23 -1.68
N GLY A 262 1.27 11.16 -1.38
CA GLY A 262 1.79 9.89 -0.88
C GLY A 262 2.32 9.89 0.56
N PHE A 263 2.63 11.06 1.14
CA PHE A 263 3.21 11.21 2.48
C PHE A 263 2.39 12.13 3.36
N ALA A 264 2.26 11.79 4.64
CA ALA A 264 1.50 12.58 5.58
C ALA A 264 1.95 12.38 7.03
N ARG A 265 1.51 13.31 7.90
CA ARG A 265 1.50 13.11 9.35
C ARG A 265 0.07 13.10 9.83
N ILE A 266 -0.17 12.31 10.86
CA ILE A 266 -1.45 12.29 11.54
C ILE A 266 -1.33 13.17 12.78
N ARG A 267 -2.23 14.15 12.89
CA ARG A 267 -2.31 15.03 14.06
C ARG A 267 -3.58 14.75 14.83
N ARG A 268 -3.51 14.81 16.15
CA ARG A 268 -4.68 14.71 17.03
C ARG A 268 -5.03 16.07 17.57
N THR A 269 -6.23 16.55 17.28
CA THR A 269 -6.74 17.85 17.77
C THR A 269 -8.14 17.63 18.33
N SER A 270 -8.36 18.03 19.61
CA SER A 270 -9.66 17.89 20.30
C SER A 270 -10.25 16.46 20.22
N GLY A 271 -9.39 15.45 20.33
CA GLY A 271 -9.78 14.03 20.31
C GLY A 271 -10.06 13.45 18.93
N LYS A 272 -9.92 14.24 17.84
CA LYS A 272 -10.09 13.79 16.45
C LYS A 272 -8.74 13.72 15.75
N TYR A 273 -8.59 12.77 14.83
CA TYR A 273 -7.42 12.71 13.95
C TYR A 273 -7.63 13.58 12.72
N GLY A 274 -6.56 14.26 12.33
CA GLY A 274 -6.47 15.05 11.10
C GLY A 274 -5.29 14.60 10.25
N LEU A 275 -5.46 14.67 8.94
CA LEU A 275 -4.44 14.37 7.95
C LEU A 275 -3.73 15.66 7.55
N VAL A 276 -2.40 15.65 7.61
CA VAL A 276 -1.54 16.75 7.14
C VAL A 276 -0.57 16.16 6.13
N TYR A 277 -0.77 16.49 4.86
CA TYR A 277 0.17 16.07 3.82
C TYR A 277 1.51 16.78 3.98
N GLU A 278 2.58 16.04 3.76
CA GLU A 278 3.93 16.57 3.72
C GLU A 278 4.32 16.79 2.25
N ALA A 279 4.60 18.06 1.93
CA ALA A 279 5.29 18.38 0.69
C ALA A 279 6.75 17.94 0.79
N GLU A 280 7.48 17.91 -0.34
CA GLU A 280 8.89 17.52 -0.43
C GLU A 280 9.73 18.06 0.74
N GLY A 281 10.46 17.17 1.41
CA GLY A 281 11.40 17.45 2.49
C GLY A 281 12.84 17.33 1.99
#